data_e39606e5bc75784c97b9ce112522fce4
#
_entry.id   e39606e5bc75784c97b9ce112522fce4
#
_cell.length_a   1.000
_cell.length_b   1.000
_cell.length_c   1.000
_cell.angle_alpha   90.00
_cell.angle_beta   90.00
_cell.angle_gamma   90.00
#
_symmetry.space_group_name_H-M   'P 1'
#
loop_
_entity.id
_entity.type
_entity.pdbx_description
1 polymer ?
#
loop_
_entity_poly.entity_id
_entity_poly.type
_entity_poly.pdbx_seq_one_letter_code
_entity_poly.pdbx_strand_id
1 'polypeptide(L)'
;MKTELHARILALVSWTTGVKSEKLQLGTTLSRDLGMEGDDAVEFFEKFGADFAVDLTDLFRDWKFYFSSEGVPLKTALLVVIPAVVLALFLERFFPYLQGMVAFGISALLWLAALVQWSRWRYKNRRAQIAIEDLVQSASSGKWTKAVPEEIVRRMNKPKFYDRFIAR
;
A
#
# COMPACT_ATOMS: atom_id res chain seq x y z
N MET A 1 21.72 20.29 15.56
CA MET A 1 20.75 19.33 16.11
C MET A 1 19.66 18.96 15.11
N LYS A 2 18.79 19.89 14.64
CA LYS A 2 17.73 19.53 13.65
C LYS A 2 18.25 18.99 12.33
N THR A 3 19.34 19.55 11.81
CA THR A 3 19.96 19.14 10.54
C THR A 3 20.55 17.72 10.61
N GLU A 4 21.15 17.37 11.75
CA GLU A 4 21.72 16.05 11.99
C GLU A 4 20.62 14.98 12.14
N LEU A 5 19.54 15.27 12.89
CA LEU A 5 18.39 14.39 13.00
C LEU A 5 17.77 14.10 11.62
N HIS A 6 17.59 15.14 10.81
CA HIS A 6 17.10 15.01 9.45
C HIS A 6 18.01 14.11 8.59
N ALA A 7 19.33 14.35 8.62
CA ALA A 7 20.28 13.53 7.87
C ALA A 7 20.23 12.05 8.27
N ARG A 8 20.12 11.76 9.58
CA ARG A 8 19.99 10.38 10.09
C ARG A 8 18.67 9.71 9.63
N ILE A 9 17.57 10.44 9.63
CA ILE A 9 16.28 9.90 9.13
C ILE A 9 16.36 9.62 7.62
N LEU A 10 16.92 10.53 6.83
CA LEU A 10 17.13 10.30 5.39
C LEU A 10 18.04 9.10 5.14
N ALA A 11 19.09 8.91 5.96
CA ALA A 11 19.97 7.75 5.86
C ALA A 11 19.21 6.43 6.15
N LEU A 12 18.34 6.42 7.18
CA LEU A 12 17.50 5.25 7.49
C LEU A 12 16.54 4.94 6.35
N VAL A 13 15.82 5.95 5.83
CA VAL A 13 14.90 5.76 4.68
C VAL A 13 15.66 5.28 3.44
N SER A 14 16.81 5.88 3.14
CA SER A 14 17.67 5.50 2.02
C SER A 14 18.15 4.04 2.13
N TRP A 15 18.57 3.63 3.34
CA TRP A 15 19.03 2.27 3.59
C TRP A 15 17.90 1.24 3.40
N THR A 16 16.70 1.52 3.92
CA THR A 16 15.55 0.59 3.82
C THR A 16 15.01 0.50 2.41
N THR A 17 14.93 1.63 1.68
CA THR A 17 14.28 1.69 0.37
C THR A 17 15.25 1.52 -0.81
N GLY A 18 16.55 1.60 -0.57
CA GLY A 18 17.58 1.63 -1.62
C GLY A 18 17.60 2.92 -2.46
N VAL A 19 16.76 3.91 -2.12
CA VAL A 19 16.72 5.20 -2.82
C VAL A 19 17.80 6.12 -2.26
N LYS A 20 18.62 6.73 -3.13
CA LYS A 20 19.69 7.65 -2.70
C LYS A 20 19.13 8.85 -1.93
N SER A 21 19.80 9.22 -0.84
CA SER A 21 19.37 10.31 0.06
C SER A 21 19.17 11.65 -0.67
N GLU A 22 19.97 11.92 -1.72
CA GLU A 22 19.87 13.17 -2.51
C GLU A 22 18.55 13.29 -3.28
N LYS A 23 17.85 12.17 -3.50
CA LYS A 23 16.53 12.13 -4.17
C LYS A 23 15.36 12.23 -3.20
N LEU A 24 15.62 12.10 -1.90
CA LEU A 24 14.60 12.16 -0.87
C LEU A 24 14.34 13.61 -0.45
N GLN A 25 13.07 13.99 -0.46
CA GLN A 25 12.60 15.31 -0.01
C GLN A 25 11.72 15.15 1.21
N LEU A 26 11.51 16.20 2.00
CA LEU A 26 10.63 16.18 3.18
C LEU A 26 9.19 15.74 2.83
N GLY A 27 8.70 16.15 1.66
CA GLY A 27 7.37 15.76 1.17
C GLY A 27 7.29 14.36 0.54
N THR A 28 8.42 13.63 0.39
CA THR A 28 8.41 12.26 -0.15
C THR A 28 7.62 11.34 0.78
N THR A 29 6.65 10.61 0.25
CA THR A 29 5.77 9.72 1.02
C THR A 29 6.27 8.28 0.99
N LEU A 30 6.21 7.59 2.15
CA LEU A 30 6.75 6.23 2.30
C LEU A 30 6.02 5.23 1.41
N SER A 31 4.68 5.23 1.45
CA SER A 31 3.89 4.26 0.70
C SER A 31 3.77 4.61 -0.79
N ARG A 32 3.41 5.87 -1.12
CA ARG A 32 3.11 6.23 -2.50
C ARG A 32 4.35 6.42 -3.38
N ASP A 33 5.39 7.07 -2.85
CA ASP A 33 6.56 7.46 -3.63
C ASP A 33 7.70 6.44 -3.49
N LEU A 34 7.82 5.79 -2.32
CA LEU A 34 8.87 4.81 -2.04
C LEU A 34 8.37 3.35 -2.08
N GLY A 35 7.05 3.12 -2.15
CA GLY A 35 6.48 1.78 -2.25
C GLY A 35 6.55 0.96 -0.96
N MET A 36 6.82 1.60 0.18
CA MET A 36 6.95 0.92 1.47
C MET A 36 5.56 0.49 1.97
N GLU A 37 5.31 -0.81 2.07
CA GLU A 37 4.03 -1.42 2.48
C GLU A 37 4.30 -2.71 3.26
N GLY A 38 3.26 -3.25 3.90
CA GLY A 38 3.32 -4.57 4.55
C GLY A 38 4.42 -4.70 5.59
N ASP A 39 5.15 -5.82 5.55
CA ASP A 39 6.20 -6.15 6.50
C ASP A 39 7.39 -5.18 6.44
N ASP A 40 7.73 -4.68 5.24
CA ASP A 40 8.80 -3.69 5.06
C ASP A 40 8.50 -2.41 5.88
N ALA A 41 7.22 -1.99 5.91
CA ALA A 41 6.82 -0.85 6.69
C ALA A 41 6.87 -1.12 8.20
N VAL A 42 6.49 -2.34 8.63
CA VAL A 42 6.56 -2.74 10.05
C VAL A 42 8.02 -2.69 10.52
N GLU A 43 8.92 -3.35 9.78
CA GLU A 43 10.35 -3.44 10.10
C GLU A 43 11.02 -2.05 10.13
N PHE A 44 10.65 -1.20 9.17
CA PHE A 44 11.11 0.19 9.14
C PHE A 44 10.69 0.95 10.40
N PHE A 45 9.41 0.87 10.81
CA PHE A 45 8.91 1.64 11.95
C PHE A 45 9.41 1.08 13.29
N GLU A 46 9.60 -0.24 13.43
CA GLU A 46 10.25 -0.83 14.61
C GLU A 46 11.67 -0.28 14.76
N LYS A 47 12.44 -0.27 13.68
CA LYS A 47 13.79 0.29 13.67
C LYS A 47 13.79 1.80 13.92
N PHE A 48 12.88 2.53 13.29
CA PHE A 48 12.73 3.98 13.50
C PHE A 48 12.40 4.30 14.96
N GLY A 49 11.48 3.57 15.59
CA GLY A 49 11.14 3.72 16.99
C GLY A 49 12.35 3.49 17.92
N ALA A 50 13.13 2.44 17.63
CA ALA A 50 14.32 2.11 18.40
C ALA A 50 15.46 3.14 18.23
N ASP A 51 15.78 3.51 16.98
CA ASP A 51 16.92 4.38 16.65
C ASP A 51 16.70 5.84 17.08
N PHE A 52 15.44 6.29 17.15
CA PHE A 52 15.08 7.68 17.48
C PHE A 52 14.28 7.83 18.78
N ALA A 53 14.09 6.74 19.54
CA ALA A 53 13.33 6.71 20.80
C ALA A 53 11.93 7.32 20.68
N VAL A 54 11.19 6.94 19.62
CA VAL A 54 9.84 7.44 19.32
C VAL A 54 8.82 6.42 19.81
N ASP A 55 7.83 6.88 20.60
CA ASP A 55 6.64 6.09 20.91
C ASP A 55 5.73 6.02 19.70
N LEU A 56 5.55 4.83 19.15
CA LEU A 56 4.76 4.52 17.96
C LEU A 56 3.41 3.87 18.28
N THR A 57 2.98 3.85 19.53
CA THR A 57 1.71 3.23 19.98
C THR A 57 0.51 3.74 19.17
N ASP A 58 0.42 5.05 18.95
CA ASP A 58 -0.66 5.66 18.18
C ASP A 58 -0.59 5.29 16.69
N LEU A 59 0.60 5.19 16.11
CA LEU A 59 0.77 4.74 14.73
C LEU A 59 0.28 3.30 14.55
N PHE A 60 0.69 2.37 15.42
CA PHE A 60 0.31 0.96 15.32
C PHE A 60 -1.18 0.74 15.57
N ARG A 61 -1.80 1.53 16.47
CA ARG A 61 -3.25 1.52 16.66
C ARG A 61 -4.00 1.91 15.38
N ASP A 62 -3.47 2.89 14.65
CA ASP A 62 -4.08 3.45 13.45
C ASP A 62 -3.50 2.90 12.15
N TRP A 63 -2.67 1.83 12.23
CA TRP A 63 -1.91 1.22 11.13
C TRP A 63 -2.72 0.98 9.85
N LYS A 64 -3.94 0.44 9.99
CA LYS A 64 -4.84 0.16 8.88
C LYS A 64 -5.18 1.35 7.98
N PHE A 65 -5.05 2.58 8.51
CA PHE A 65 -5.32 3.81 7.77
C PHE A 65 -4.14 4.27 6.92
N TYR A 66 -2.92 3.82 7.25
CA TYR A 66 -1.68 4.17 6.58
C TYR A 66 -1.23 3.07 5.61
N PHE A 67 -1.23 1.82 6.05
CA PHE A 67 -0.67 0.69 5.31
C PHE A 67 -1.71 -0.39 4.98
N SER A 68 -1.42 -1.20 3.96
CA SER A 68 -2.24 -2.37 3.64
C SER A 68 -1.84 -3.56 4.51
N SER A 69 -2.83 -4.39 4.83
CA SER A 69 -2.52 -5.75 5.28
C SER A 69 -1.95 -6.54 4.10
N GLU A 70 -0.95 -7.34 4.34
CA GLU A 70 -0.43 -8.27 3.35
C GLU A 70 -1.44 -9.37 3.01
N GLY A 71 -1.31 -9.86 1.78
CA GLY A 71 -2.14 -10.95 1.26
C GLY A 71 -3.17 -10.50 0.23
N VAL A 72 -3.34 -11.32 -0.78
CA VAL A 72 -4.42 -11.17 -1.76
C VAL A 72 -5.66 -11.87 -1.20
N PRO A 73 -6.71 -11.12 -0.83
CA PRO A 73 -7.93 -11.76 -0.35
C PRO A 73 -8.44 -12.78 -1.38
N LEU A 74 -8.90 -13.96 -0.93
CA LEU A 74 -9.44 -15.00 -1.80
C LEU A 74 -10.47 -14.45 -2.80
N LYS A 75 -11.31 -13.51 -2.35
CA LYS A 75 -12.26 -12.79 -3.22
C LYS A 75 -11.59 -12.06 -4.39
N THR A 76 -10.41 -11.48 -4.16
CA THR A 76 -9.64 -10.80 -5.21
C THR A 76 -9.02 -11.82 -6.15
N ALA A 77 -8.51 -12.93 -5.65
CA ALA A 77 -7.99 -14.02 -6.46
C ALA A 77 -9.10 -14.60 -7.38
N LEU A 78 -10.28 -14.85 -6.85
CA LEU A 78 -11.44 -15.32 -7.64
C LEU A 78 -11.89 -14.29 -8.69
N LEU A 79 -11.85 -13.01 -8.36
CA LEU A 79 -12.19 -11.92 -9.29
C LEU A 79 -11.19 -11.81 -10.45
N VAL A 80 -9.98 -12.36 -10.29
CA VAL A 80 -8.98 -12.48 -11.35
C VAL A 80 -9.21 -13.73 -12.18
N VAL A 81 -9.34 -14.88 -11.50
CA VAL A 81 -9.34 -16.19 -12.17
C VAL A 81 -10.61 -16.40 -12.98
N ILE A 82 -11.79 -16.09 -12.43
CA ILE A 82 -13.06 -16.35 -13.11
C ILE A 82 -13.16 -15.61 -14.46
N PRO A 83 -12.94 -14.29 -14.56
CA PRO A 83 -13.00 -13.61 -15.86
C PRO A 83 -11.89 -14.05 -16.82
N ALA A 84 -10.72 -14.42 -16.32
CA ALA A 84 -9.64 -14.94 -17.18
C ALA A 84 -10.04 -16.26 -17.84
N VAL A 85 -10.68 -17.16 -17.09
CA VAL A 85 -11.22 -18.42 -17.62
C VAL A 85 -12.33 -18.16 -18.65
N VAL A 86 -13.30 -17.29 -18.32
CA VAL A 86 -14.39 -16.94 -19.23
C VAL A 86 -13.87 -16.34 -20.53
N LEU A 87 -12.89 -15.43 -20.43
CA LEU A 87 -12.28 -14.81 -21.59
C LEU A 87 -11.49 -15.83 -22.43
N ALA A 88 -10.80 -16.78 -21.80
CA ALA A 88 -10.09 -17.85 -22.49
C ALA A 88 -11.04 -18.72 -23.31
N LEU A 89 -12.16 -19.16 -22.71
CA LEU A 89 -13.21 -19.95 -23.41
C LEU A 89 -13.82 -19.16 -24.58
N PHE A 90 -14.02 -17.86 -24.38
CA PHE A 90 -14.50 -16.99 -25.46
C PHE A 90 -13.50 -16.90 -26.63
N LEU A 91 -12.22 -16.70 -26.33
CA LEU A 91 -11.16 -16.63 -27.34
C LEU A 91 -11.01 -17.95 -28.11
N GLU A 92 -11.08 -19.11 -27.47
CA GLU A 92 -11.07 -20.40 -28.14
C GLU A 92 -12.22 -20.56 -29.13
N ARG A 93 -13.41 -20.04 -28.78
CA ARG A 93 -14.59 -20.13 -29.67
C ARG A 93 -14.43 -19.34 -30.96
N PHE A 94 -13.76 -18.15 -30.90
CA PHE A 94 -13.59 -17.27 -32.06
C PHE A 94 -12.27 -17.44 -32.79
N PHE A 95 -11.26 -17.98 -32.14
CA PHE A 95 -9.91 -18.19 -32.69
C PHE A 95 -9.45 -19.65 -32.49
N PRO A 96 -10.03 -20.59 -33.23
CA PRO A 96 -9.72 -22.04 -33.05
C PRO A 96 -8.26 -22.41 -33.31
N TYR A 97 -7.46 -21.50 -33.90
CA TYR A 97 -6.02 -21.69 -34.13
C TYR A 97 -5.18 -21.45 -32.85
N LEU A 98 -5.74 -20.78 -31.85
CA LEU A 98 -5.07 -20.61 -30.56
C LEU A 98 -5.27 -21.88 -29.75
N GLN A 99 -4.17 -22.59 -29.48
CA GLN A 99 -4.22 -23.69 -28.52
C GLN A 99 -4.67 -23.15 -27.15
N GLY A 100 -5.55 -23.87 -26.45
CA GLY A 100 -6.20 -23.40 -25.22
C GLY A 100 -5.26 -22.83 -24.15
N MET A 101 -4.06 -23.41 -24.00
CA MET A 101 -3.03 -22.85 -23.09
C MET A 101 -2.55 -21.44 -23.49
N VAL A 102 -2.44 -21.17 -24.81
CA VAL A 102 -1.97 -19.85 -25.29
C VAL A 102 -3.09 -18.82 -25.11
N ALA A 103 -4.34 -19.17 -25.42
CA ALA A 103 -5.49 -18.31 -25.21
C ALA A 103 -5.66 -17.97 -23.72
N PHE A 104 -5.51 -18.96 -22.83
CA PHE A 104 -5.55 -18.75 -21.38
C PHE A 104 -4.42 -17.85 -20.91
N GLY A 105 -3.19 -18.07 -21.35
CA GLY A 105 -2.01 -17.26 -20.99
C GLY A 105 -2.17 -15.79 -21.38
N ILE A 106 -2.62 -15.51 -22.61
CA ILE A 106 -2.88 -14.13 -23.09
C ILE A 106 -3.99 -13.47 -22.26
N SER A 107 -5.11 -14.18 -22.02
CA SER A 107 -6.22 -13.67 -21.23
C SER A 107 -5.83 -13.35 -19.78
N ALA A 108 -5.07 -14.23 -19.16
CA ALA A 108 -4.58 -14.04 -17.80
C ALA A 108 -3.65 -12.82 -17.69
N LEU A 109 -2.74 -12.63 -18.67
CA LEU A 109 -1.83 -11.50 -18.71
C LEU A 109 -2.59 -10.17 -18.90
N LEU A 110 -3.54 -10.10 -19.84
CA LEU A 110 -4.33 -8.90 -20.08
C LEU A 110 -5.17 -8.52 -18.85
N TRP A 111 -5.79 -9.51 -18.21
CA TRP A 111 -6.59 -9.29 -17.02
C TRP A 111 -5.73 -8.88 -15.83
N LEU A 112 -4.57 -9.50 -15.64
CA LEU A 112 -3.61 -9.12 -14.61
C LEU A 112 -3.13 -7.69 -14.80
N ALA A 113 -2.78 -7.30 -16.04
CA ALA A 113 -2.38 -5.93 -16.35
C ALA A 113 -3.50 -4.92 -16.03
N ALA A 114 -4.75 -5.22 -16.40
CA ALA A 114 -5.91 -4.39 -16.10
C ALA A 114 -6.14 -4.26 -14.58
N LEU A 115 -5.99 -5.34 -13.82
CA LEU A 115 -6.11 -5.33 -12.37
C LEU A 115 -5.00 -4.54 -11.67
N VAL A 116 -3.74 -4.70 -12.13
CA VAL A 116 -2.61 -3.94 -11.61
C VAL A 116 -2.84 -2.44 -11.87
N GLN A 117 -3.28 -2.09 -13.06
CA GLN A 117 -3.58 -0.69 -13.40
C GLN A 117 -4.75 -0.14 -12.56
N TRP A 118 -5.83 -0.92 -12.39
CA TRP A 118 -6.98 -0.53 -11.58
C TRP A 118 -6.65 -0.44 -10.10
N SER A 119 -5.84 -1.38 -9.58
CA SER A 119 -5.36 -1.34 -8.20
C SER A 119 -4.52 -0.09 -7.94
N ARG A 120 -3.54 0.20 -8.81
CA ARG A 120 -2.71 1.42 -8.72
C ARG A 120 -3.55 2.69 -8.68
N TRP A 121 -4.58 2.80 -9.56
CA TRP A 121 -5.48 3.95 -9.58
C TRP A 121 -6.34 4.05 -8.33
N ARG A 122 -6.80 2.92 -7.81
CA ARG A 122 -7.70 2.85 -6.65
C ARG A 122 -7.00 3.03 -5.30
N TYR A 123 -5.76 2.55 -5.17
CA TYR A 123 -4.98 2.65 -3.92
C TYR A 123 -4.36 4.04 -3.71
N LYS A 124 -3.99 4.73 -4.79
CA LYS A 124 -3.26 6.00 -4.75
C LYS A 124 -3.93 7.11 -3.91
N ASN A 125 -5.25 7.03 -3.65
CA ASN A 125 -6.01 8.10 -3.00
C ASN A 125 -6.86 7.66 -1.80
N ARG A 126 -6.64 6.46 -1.24
CA ARG A 126 -7.54 5.92 -0.20
C ARG A 126 -7.00 5.94 1.21
N ARG A 127 -5.70 6.07 1.38
CA ARG A 127 -5.05 5.98 2.70
C ARG A 127 -4.33 7.26 3.05
N ALA A 128 -4.16 7.47 4.35
CA ALA A 128 -3.30 8.53 4.83
C ALA A 128 -1.86 8.25 4.40
N GLN A 129 -1.16 9.26 3.93
CA GLN A 129 0.23 9.14 3.51
C GLN A 129 1.13 9.66 4.62
N ILE A 130 2.22 8.94 4.88
CA ILE A 130 3.26 9.38 5.81
C ILE A 130 4.40 9.94 4.97
N ALA A 131 4.74 11.22 5.18
CA ALA A 131 5.87 11.87 4.56
C ALA A 131 7.11 11.81 5.47
N ILE A 132 8.29 12.02 4.89
CA ILE A 132 9.54 12.11 5.67
C ILE A 132 9.47 13.23 6.71
N GLU A 133 8.76 14.32 6.41
CA GLU A 133 8.50 15.40 7.36
C GLU A 133 7.81 14.93 8.65
N ASP A 134 6.84 14.02 8.54
CA ASP A 134 6.13 13.45 9.69
C ASP A 134 7.09 12.64 10.59
N LEU A 135 8.06 11.94 9.99
CA LEU A 135 9.10 11.22 10.72
C LEU A 135 10.00 12.20 11.51
N VAL A 136 10.43 13.28 10.86
CA VAL A 136 11.26 14.31 11.50
C VAL A 136 10.52 14.95 12.67
N GLN A 137 9.23 15.26 12.50
CA GLN A 137 8.41 15.83 13.55
C GLN A 137 8.21 14.85 14.71
N SER A 138 7.91 13.58 14.43
CA SER A 138 7.75 12.54 15.45
C SER A 138 9.04 12.27 16.20
N ALA A 139 10.19 12.19 15.53
CA ALA A 139 11.49 12.01 16.16
C ALA A 139 11.89 13.22 17.04
N SER A 140 11.51 14.43 16.66
CA SER A 140 11.79 15.63 17.47
C SER A 140 10.91 15.73 18.72
N SER A 141 9.72 15.10 18.73
CA SER A 141 8.79 15.11 19.86
C SER A 141 8.87 13.85 20.73
N GLY A 142 9.57 12.81 20.29
CA GLY A 142 9.66 11.52 20.99
C GLY A 142 8.39 10.66 20.92
N LYS A 143 7.38 11.09 20.15
CA LYS A 143 6.14 10.35 19.98
C LYS A 143 5.56 10.56 18.57
N TRP A 144 4.69 9.63 18.15
CA TRP A 144 3.97 9.79 16.89
C TRP A 144 3.04 11.00 16.94
N THR A 145 3.17 11.92 15.96
CA THR A 145 2.43 13.20 15.97
C THR A 145 1.38 13.30 14.88
N LYS A 146 1.45 12.45 13.83
CA LYS A 146 0.53 12.54 12.71
C LYS A 146 -0.82 11.90 13.02
N ALA A 147 -1.88 12.70 12.98
CA ALA A 147 -3.24 12.22 13.08
C ALA A 147 -3.76 11.73 11.72
N VAL A 148 -4.60 10.71 11.73
CA VAL A 148 -5.32 10.26 10.53
C VAL A 148 -6.40 11.28 10.18
N PRO A 149 -6.47 11.79 8.93
CA PRO A 149 -7.52 12.70 8.51
C PRO A 149 -8.90 12.06 8.71
N GLU A 150 -9.83 12.80 9.35
CA GLU A 150 -11.19 12.32 9.65
C GLU A 150 -11.93 11.81 8.41
N GLU A 151 -11.68 12.42 7.25
CA GLU A 151 -12.28 12.00 6.00
C GLU A 151 -11.89 10.56 5.61
N ILE A 152 -10.63 10.18 5.87
CA ILE A 152 -10.14 8.81 5.63
C ILE A 152 -10.79 7.85 6.62
N VAL A 153 -10.87 8.22 7.90
CA VAL A 153 -11.52 7.43 8.94
C VAL A 153 -12.99 7.18 8.58
N ARG A 154 -13.73 8.23 8.22
CA ARG A 154 -15.13 8.12 7.78
C ARG A 154 -15.29 7.24 6.55
N ARG A 155 -14.38 7.37 5.57
CA ARG A 155 -14.42 6.59 4.32
C ARG A 155 -14.16 5.11 4.55
N MET A 156 -13.20 4.77 5.40
CA MET A 156 -12.83 3.39 5.69
C MET A 156 -13.80 2.68 6.64
N ASN A 157 -14.45 3.41 7.53
CA ASN A 157 -15.42 2.88 8.48
C ASN A 157 -16.87 2.87 7.94
N LYS A 158 -17.11 3.33 6.69
CA LYS A 158 -18.45 3.19 6.07
C LYS A 158 -18.81 1.70 5.98
N PRO A 159 -20.02 1.30 6.47
CA PRO A 159 -20.47 -0.08 6.36
C PRO A 159 -20.46 -0.49 4.89
N LYS A 160 -19.85 -1.63 4.61
CA LYS A 160 -19.83 -2.18 3.26
C LYS A 160 -21.25 -2.54 2.85
N PHE A 161 -21.54 -2.46 1.55
CA PHE A 161 -22.87 -2.73 1.01
C PHE A 161 -23.51 -4.04 1.53
N TYR A 162 -22.69 -5.08 1.76
CA TYR A 162 -23.15 -6.39 2.28
C TYR A 162 -23.55 -6.36 3.76
N ASP A 163 -22.96 -5.49 4.59
CA ASP A 163 -23.30 -5.39 6.02
C ASP A 163 -24.75 -4.92 6.21
N ARG A 164 -25.33 -4.26 5.18
CA ARG A 164 -26.72 -3.84 5.15
C ARG A 164 -27.71 -4.99 4.88
N PHE A 165 -27.22 -6.12 4.33
CA PHE A 165 -28.06 -7.29 4.01
C PHE A 165 -28.00 -8.37 5.08
N ILE A 166 -26.97 -8.37 5.94
CA ILE A 166 -26.79 -9.35 7.02
C ILE A 166 -27.47 -8.91 8.33
N ALA A 167 -27.79 -7.62 8.46
CA ALA A 167 -28.41 -7.03 9.65
C ALA A 167 -29.96 -6.99 9.57
N ARG A 168 -30.55 -7.84 8.72
CA ARG A 168 -32.02 -8.10 8.68
C ARG A 168 -32.24 -9.60 8.96
#